data_29cb0a121bf3c3a2852aeb114f60d9b6
#
_entry.id   29cb0a121bf3c3a2852aeb114f60d9b6
#
_cell.length_a   1.000
_cell.length_b   1.000
_cell.length_c   1.000
_cell.angle_alpha   90.00
_cell.angle_beta   90.00
_cell.angle_gamma   90.00
#
_symmetry.space_group_name_H-M   'P 1'
#
loop_
_entity.id
_entity.type
_entity.pdbx_description
1 polymer ?
#
loop_
_entity_poly.entity_id
_entity_poly.type
_entity_poly.pdbx_seq_one_letter_code
_entity_poly.pdbx_strand_id
1 'polypeptide(L)'
;MKIGISISSSYPPDKAAQGAQWMIERAREARQAELDSLFLGDHHVTPTPYYQNIPMLGRLLAEWNDRPAGVLLLLPLWNPVLAAEQLATLACLSKGRLIMQCALGAGRGQFQGMGAKEKFRTSTFEESLAIIKNLWEGQTVTSDVRWNITEARISPLPPAQIEVWIGASADKALDRAARLGDVWLADPGSILEDLLLKLGVYQEALERHGK
;
A
#
# COMPACT_ATOMS: atom_id res chain seq x y z
N MET A 1 -6.09 -19.08 -11.58
CA MET A 1 -6.55 -17.88 -10.86
C MET A 1 -5.91 -17.90 -9.47
N LYS A 2 -5.45 -16.76 -8.96
CA LYS A 2 -4.95 -16.63 -7.56
C LYS A 2 -6.01 -15.94 -6.72
N ILE A 3 -6.17 -16.39 -5.48
CA ILE A 3 -7.17 -15.88 -4.55
C ILE A 3 -6.47 -15.34 -3.30
N GLY A 4 -6.59 -14.05 -3.05
CA GLY A 4 -6.07 -13.41 -1.86
C GLY A 4 -7.16 -13.00 -0.88
N ILE A 5 -6.75 -12.57 0.31
CA ILE A 5 -7.63 -12.00 1.32
C ILE A 5 -7.14 -10.60 1.72
N SER A 6 -8.07 -9.66 1.82
CA SER A 6 -7.86 -8.41 2.55
C SER A 6 -8.55 -8.53 3.90
N ILE A 7 -7.76 -8.56 4.98
CA ILE A 7 -8.30 -8.70 6.33
C ILE A 7 -8.87 -7.37 6.80
N SER A 8 -10.11 -7.40 7.31
CA SER A 8 -10.74 -6.22 7.90
C SER A 8 -9.92 -5.72 9.09
N SER A 9 -9.64 -4.43 9.12
CA SER A 9 -8.90 -3.76 10.21
C SER A 9 -9.81 -2.96 11.14
N SER A 10 -11.13 -3.02 10.96
CA SER A 10 -12.09 -2.29 11.78
C SER A 10 -12.95 -3.23 12.61
N TYR A 11 -13.09 -2.91 13.90
CA TYR A 11 -13.85 -3.72 14.88
C TYR A 11 -14.58 -2.81 15.87
N PRO A 12 -15.57 -3.32 16.64
CA PRO A 12 -16.24 -2.55 17.67
C PRO A 12 -15.29 -1.98 18.72
N PRO A 13 -15.50 -0.74 19.19
CA PRO A 13 -14.60 -0.07 20.14
C PRO A 13 -14.35 -0.82 21.44
N ASP A 14 -15.39 -1.48 21.95
CA ASP A 14 -15.35 -2.27 23.18
C ASP A 14 -14.58 -3.59 23.06
N LYS A 15 -14.18 -3.96 21.82
CA LYS A 15 -13.47 -5.22 21.52
C LYS A 15 -12.09 -5.00 20.87
N ALA A 16 -11.45 -3.86 21.12
CA ALA A 16 -10.20 -3.50 20.45
C ALA A 16 -9.11 -4.58 20.62
N ALA A 17 -8.83 -5.05 21.84
CA ALA A 17 -7.83 -6.11 22.04
C ALA A 17 -8.23 -7.43 21.37
N GLN A 18 -9.50 -7.80 21.44
CA GLN A 18 -10.03 -9.02 20.82
C GLN A 18 -10.01 -8.94 19.29
N GLY A 19 -10.31 -7.78 18.72
CA GLY A 19 -10.24 -7.56 17.26
C GLY A 19 -8.86 -7.83 16.69
N ALA A 20 -7.78 -7.47 17.41
CA ALA A 20 -6.42 -7.81 17.02
C ALA A 20 -6.19 -9.33 17.00
N GLN A 21 -6.71 -10.06 17.99
CA GLN A 21 -6.63 -11.53 18.01
C GLN A 21 -7.41 -12.14 16.84
N TRP A 22 -8.60 -11.63 16.53
CA TRP A 22 -9.36 -12.09 15.36
C TRP A 22 -8.61 -11.88 14.04
N MET A 23 -7.87 -10.79 13.89
CA MET A 23 -7.02 -10.60 12.70
C MET A 23 -5.94 -11.68 12.60
N ILE A 24 -5.31 -12.01 13.72
CA ILE A 24 -4.29 -13.08 13.80
C ILE A 24 -4.90 -14.45 13.45
N GLU A 25 -6.05 -14.76 14.02
CA GLU A 25 -6.79 -16.00 13.73
C GLU A 25 -7.17 -16.09 12.25
N ARG A 26 -7.70 -15.01 11.66
CA ARG A 26 -8.04 -14.97 10.22
C ARG A 26 -6.83 -15.15 9.31
N ALA A 27 -5.67 -14.61 9.67
CA ALA A 27 -4.45 -14.84 8.91
C ALA A 27 -4.05 -16.33 8.95
N ARG A 28 -4.16 -16.96 10.11
CA ARG A 28 -3.89 -18.40 10.29
C ARG A 28 -4.86 -19.26 9.48
N GLU A 29 -6.16 -19.01 9.61
CA GLU A 29 -7.20 -19.73 8.86
C GLU A 29 -7.04 -19.54 7.35
N ALA A 30 -6.77 -18.33 6.89
CA ALA A 30 -6.50 -18.05 5.49
C ALA A 30 -5.26 -18.80 4.98
N ARG A 31 -4.23 -18.93 5.80
CA ARG A 31 -3.03 -19.72 5.48
C ARG A 31 -3.34 -21.21 5.38
N GLN A 32 -4.16 -21.74 6.30
CA GLN A 32 -4.60 -23.14 6.30
C GLN A 32 -5.52 -23.45 5.12
N ALA A 33 -6.38 -22.49 4.74
CA ALA A 33 -7.23 -22.56 3.54
C ALA A 33 -6.45 -22.37 2.22
N GLU A 34 -5.13 -22.27 2.30
CA GLU A 34 -4.24 -22.16 1.13
C GLU A 34 -4.46 -20.93 0.25
N LEU A 35 -4.95 -19.82 0.79
CA LEU A 35 -5.07 -18.58 0.04
C LEU A 35 -3.70 -18.08 -0.43
N ASP A 36 -3.66 -17.45 -1.62
CA ASP A 36 -2.40 -17.09 -2.32
C ASP A 36 -1.74 -15.83 -1.78
N SER A 37 -2.49 -14.89 -1.20
CA SER A 37 -1.95 -13.61 -0.72
C SER A 37 -2.80 -12.99 0.40
N LEU A 38 -2.16 -12.15 1.24
CA LEU A 38 -2.78 -11.47 2.37
C LEU A 38 -2.48 -9.98 2.32
N PHE A 39 -3.52 -9.16 2.50
CA PHE A 39 -3.41 -7.71 2.49
C PHE A 39 -4.10 -7.05 3.67
N LEU A 40 -3.58 -5.89 4.07
CA LEU A 40 -4.20 -4.98 5.03
C LEU A 40 -4.43 -3.62 4.38
N GLY A 41 -5.61 -3.05 4.66
CA GLY A 41 -5.97 -1.71 4.22
C GLY A 41 -5.28 -0.60 5.01
N ASP A 42 -5.50 0.63 4.58
CA ASP A 42 -5.02 1.85 5.24
C ASP A 42 -6.18 2.82 5.49
N HIS A 43 -6.27 3.34 6.71
CA HIS A 43 -7.22 4.38 7.05
C HIS A 43 -6.77 5.13 8.30
N HIS A 44 -6.88 6.45 8.28
CA HIS A 44 -6.43 7.32 9.36
C HIS A 44 -7.55 8.21 9.87
N VAL A 45 -7.42 8.67 11.12
CA VAL A 45 -8.35 9.64 11.73
C VAL A 45 -9.80 9.19 11.59
N THR A 46 -10.05 7.90 11.85
CA THR A 46 -11.39 7.31 11.80
C THR A 46 -12.04 7.34 13.18
N PRO A 47 -13.36 7.59 13.29
CA PRO A 47 -14.07 7.57 14.57
C PRO A 47 -14.26 6.15 15.13
N THR A 48 -14.08 5.13 14.28
CA THR A 48 -14.12 3.71 14.68
C THR A 48 -12.71 3.16 14.79
N PRO A 49 -12.43 2.21 15.69
CA PRO A 49 -11.13 1.56 15.77
C PRO A 49 -10.72 1.00 14.42
N TYR A 50 -9.51 1.34 14.01
CA TYR A 50 -8.89 0.83 12.80
C TYR A 50 -7.43 0.52 13.10
N TYR A 51 -7.03 -0.74 13.03
CA TYR A 51 -5.66 -1.14 13.34
C TYR A 51 -4.73 -0.71 12.24
N GLN A 52 -3.62 -0.09 12.63
CA GLN A 52 -2.61 0.35 11.67
C GLN A 52 -1.94 -0.86 11.02
N ASN A 53 -1.81 -0.77 9.70
CA ASN A 53 -1.45 -1.91 8.84
C ASN A 53 0.00 -2.39 9.06
N ILE A 54 0.98 -1.50 9.18
CA ILE A 54 2.40 -1.86 9.30
C ILE A 54 2.68 -2.73 10.54
N PRO A 55 2.36 -2.28 11.78
CA PRO A 55 2.62 -3.11 12.96
C PRO A 55 1.77 -4.39 12.95
N MET A 56 0.55 -4.32 12.41
CA MET A 56 -0.31 -5.51 12.30
C MET A 56 0.27 -6.50 11.29
N LEU A 57 0.70 -6.07 10.10
CA LEU A 57 1.32 -6.99 9.14
C LEU A 57 2.56 -7.65 9.72
N GLY A 58 3.42 -6.89 10.41
CA GLY A 58 4.59 -7.46 11.10
C GLY A 58 4.21 -8.63 12.03
N ARG A 59 3.09 -8.50 12.77
CA ARG A 59 2.57 -9.59 13.60
C ARG A 59 1.98 -10.75 12.77
N LEU A 60 1.25 -10.45 11.70
CA LEU A 60 0.59 -11.46 10.87
C LEU A 60 1.57 -12.28 10.04
N LEU A 61 2.73 -11.75 9.68
CA LEU A 61 3.77 -12.48 8.94
C LEU A 61 4.22 -13.76 9.68
N ALA A 62 4.15 -13.79 11.01
CA ALA A 62 4.44 -14.99 11.80
C ALA A 62 3.45 -16.14 11.53
N GLU A 63 2.20 -15.83 11.20
CA GLU A 63 1.16 -16.81 10.85
C GLU A 63 1.11 -17.10 9.36
N TRP A 64 1.47 -16.11 8.53
CA TRP A 64 1.32 -16.16 7.08
C TRP A 64 2.47 -16.88 6.37
N ASN A 65 3.69 -16.82 6.94
CA ASN A 65 4.90 -17.50 6.49
C ASN A 65 5.44 -16.98 5.14
N ASP A 66 5.48 -17.82 4.08
CA ASP A 66 6.25 -17.64 2.84
C ASP A 66 5.42 -17.19 1.63
N ARG A 67 4.15 -16.91 1.82
CA ARG A 67 3.27 -16.43 0.75
C ARG A 67 3.29 -14.91 0.62
N PRO A 68 2.96 -14.37 -0.56
CA PRO A 68 2.86 -12.92 -0.77
C PRO A 68 1.98 -12.24 0.27
N ALA A 69 2.47 -11.14 0.82
CA ALA A 69 1.73 -10.31 1.74
C ALA A 69 1.96 -8.83 1.45
N GLY A 70 1.02 -7.97 1.83
CA GLY A 70 1.17 -6.55 1.58
C GLY A 70 0.28 -5.66 2.42
N VAL A 71 0.55 -4.38 2.32
CA VAL A 71 -0.24 -3.30 2.91
C VAL A 71 -0.60 -2.26 1.88
N LEU A 72 -1.78 -1.69 2.03
CA LEU A 72 -2.15 -0.46 1.34
C LEU A 72 -1.58 0.73 2.11
N LEU A 73 -1.01 1.72 1.41
CA LEU A 73 -0.67 3.04 1.92
C LEU A 73 -1.44 4.10 1.15
N LEU A 74 -2.16 4.96 1.86
CA LEU A 74 -2.69 6.22 1.32
C LEU A 74 -1.54 7.22 1.26
N LEU A 75 -0.69 7.04 0.27
CA LEU A 75 0.68 7.53 0.22
C LEU A 75 0.84 9.04 0.50
N PRO A 76 -0.10 9.94 0.10
CA PRO A 76 -0.02 11.36 0.44
C PRO A 76 -0.14 11.67 1.94
N LEU A 77 -0.51 10.69 2.77
CA LEU A 77 -0.64 10.83 4.23
C LEU A 77 0.58 10.28 4.99
N TRP A 78 1.52 9.64 4.29
CA TRP A 78 2.69 9.02 4.87
C TRP A 78 3.96 9.83 4.59
N ASN A 79 4.79 10.02 5.61
CA ASN A 79 6.16 10.48 5.36
C ASN A 79 6.90 9.41 4.54
N PRO A 80 7.45 9.73 3.35
CA PRO A 80 8.00 8.73 2.45
C PRO A 80 9.28 8.05 2.97
N VAL A 81 10.08 8.75 3.77
CA VAL A 81 11.28 8.14 4.39
C VAL A 81 10.83 7.09 5.39
N LEU A 82 9.89 7.44 6.29
CA LEU A 82 9.38 6.51 7.29
C LEU A 82 8.66 5.31 6.63
N ALA A 83 7.91 5.54 5.56
CA ALA A 83 7.27 4.46 4.81
C ALA A 83 8.32 3.53 4.17
N ALA A 84 9.39 4.08 3.59
CA ALA A 84 10.47 3.30 3.00
C ALA A 84 11.19 2.42 4.04
N GLU A 85 11.52 2.98 5.22
CA GLU A 85 12.16 2.25 6.34
C GLU A 85 11.29 1.11 6.87
N GLN A 86 10.01 1.39 7.12
CA GLN A 86 9.08 0.40 7.66
C GLN A 86 8.82 -0.74 6.68
N LEU A 87 8.65 -0.44 5.39
CA LEU A 87 8.48 -1.47 4.37
C LEU A 87 9.75 -2.27 4.12
N ALA A 88 10.93 -1.65 4.15
CA ALA A 88 12.21 -2.36 4.10
C ALA A 88 12.37 -3.32 5.30
N THR A 89 11.96 -2.89 6.49
CA THR A 89 11.93 -3.74 7.69
C THR A 89 10.97 -4.91 7.52
N LEU A 90 9.74 -4.68 7.04
CA LEU A 90 8.78 -5.75 6.76
C LEU A 90 9.31 -6.72 5.69
N ALA A 91 10.01 -6.23 4.67
CA ALA A 91 10.65 -7.08 3.65
C ALA A 91 11.72 -7.99 4.25
N CYS A 92 12.48 -7.51 5.24
CA CYS A 92 13.43 -8.36 5.98
C CYS A 92 12.74 -9.42 6.86
N LEU A 93 11.53 -9.13 7.37
CA LEU A 93 10.75 -10.07 8.18
C LEU A 93 9.97 -11.08 7.33
N SER A 94 9.62 -10.70 6.09
CA SER A 94 8.82 -11.54 5.21
C SER A 94 9.67 -12.64 4.57
N LYS A 95 9.18 -13.87 4.60
CA LYS A 95 9.77 -14.98 3.84
C LYS A 95 9.24 -15.05 2.41
N GLY A 96 8.08 -14.46 2.17
CA GLY A 96 7.46 -14.33 0.87
C GLY A 96 7.67 -12.95 0.26
N ARG A 97 7.10 -12.75 -0.91
CA ARG A 97 7.13 -11.47 -1.62
C ARG A 97 6.33 -10.41 -0.86
N LEU A 98 6.96 -9.26 -0.58
CA LEU A 98 6.26 -8.11 -0.01
C LEU A 98 5.68 -7.22 -1.13
N ILE A 99 4.46 -6.74 -0.92
CA ILE A 99 3.73 -5.90 -1.88
C ILE A 99 3.32 -4.60 -1.17
N MET A 100 3.72 -3.48 -1.73
CA MET A 100 3.18 -2.18 -1.36
C MET A 100 2.02 -1.84 -2.29
N GLN A 101 0.80 -1.93 -1.82
CA GLN A 101 -0.34 -1.30 -2.47
C GLN A 101 -0.33 0.19 -2.11
N CYS A 102 -0.62 1.08 -3.05
CA CYS A 102 -0.70 2.51 -2.76
C CYS A 102 -1.80 3.20 -3.55
N ALA A 103 -2.41 4.20 -2.91
CA ALA A 103 -3.49 4.99 -3.46
C ALA A 103 -3.41 6.45 -3.02
N LEU A 104 -4.17 7.32 -3.71
CA LEU A 104 -4.25 8.75 -3.39
C LEU A 104 -4.94 9.03 -2.05
N GLY A 105 -5.82 8.14 -1.61
CA GLY A 105 -6.74 8.44 -0.53
C GLY A 105 -7.82 9.47 -0.92
N ALA A 106 -8.83 9.57 -0.08
CA ALA A 106 -9.93 10.53 -0.20
C ALA A 106 -10.47 10.88 1.18
N GLY A 107 -11.22 11.98 1.25
CA GLY A 107 -11.91 12.40 2.47
C GLY A 107 -11.19 13.52 3.22
N ARG A 108 -11.82 14.71 3.19
CA ARG A 108 -11.27 15.94 3.77
C ARG A 108 -10.85 15.79 5.24
N GLY A 109 -11.66 15.08 6.05
CA GLY A 109 -11.37 14.88 7.48
C GLY A 109 -10.07 14.11 7.73
N GLN A 110 -9.83 13.07 6.93
CA GLN A 110 -8.60 12.27 7.03
C GLN A 110 -7.36 13.11 6.67
N PHE A 111 -7.42 13.87 5.57
CA PHE A 111 -6.32 14.76 5.17
C PHE A 111 -6.05 15.86 6.20
N GLN A 112 -7.10 16.51 6.71
CA GLN A 112 -6.95 17.57 7.72
C GLN A 112 -6.39 17.03 9.03
N GLY A 113 -6.88 15.89 9.50
CA GLY A 113 -6.41 15.26 10.75
C GLY A 113 -4.97 14.77 10.67
N MET A 114 -4.50 14.41 9.47
CA MET A 114 -3.09 14.04 9.21
C MET A 114 -2.21 15.24 8.85
N GLY A 115 -2.73 16.47 8.87
CA GLY A 115 -1.98 17.67 8.49
C GLY A 115 -1.61 17.78 7.01
N ALA A 116 -2.22 16.94 6.17
CA ALA A 116 -1.97 16.88 4.74
C ALA A 116 -2.95 17.78 3.94
N LYS A 117 -2.54 18.21 2.76
CA LYS A 117 -3.35 19.06 1.88
C LYS A 117 -3.93 18.24 0.72
N GLU A 118 -5.22 17.91 0.78
CA GLU A 118 -5.90 17.07 -0.22
C GLU A 118 -5.72 17.57 -1.66
N LYS A 119 -5.71 18.89 -1.88
CA LYS A 119 -5.50 19.48 -3.22
C LYS A 119 -4.16 19.12 -3.87
N PHE A 120 -3.18 18.71 -3.11
CA PHE A 120 -1.86 18.31 -3.57
C PHE A 120 -1.66 16.78 -3.59
N ARG A 121 -2.71 16.00 -3.27
CA ARG A 121 -2.59 14.55 -3.12
C ARG A 121 -1.90 13.83 -4.28
N THR A 122 -2.15 14.24 -5.52
CA THR A 122 -1.54 13.62 -6.70
C THR A 122 -0.04 13.89 -6.77
N SER A 123 0.39 15.15 -6.65
CA SER A 123 1.82 15.50 -6.70
C SER A 123 2.58 14.95 -5.48
N THR A 124 1.93 14.93 -4.30
CA THR A 124 2.51 14.31 -3.10
C THR A 124 2.68 12.81 -3.29
N PHE A 125 1.70 12.12 -3.88
CA PHE A 125 1.79 10.70 -4.19
C PHE A 125 2.97 10.39 -5.11
N GLU A 126 3.09 11.10 -6.24
CA GLU A 126 4.13 10.83 -7.23
C GLU A 126 5.53 11.10 -6.67
N GLU A 127 5.70 12.19 -5.94
CA GLU A 127 6.96 12.51 -5.26
C GLU A 127 7.29 11.48 -4.16
N SER A 128 6.32 11.13 -3.31
CA SER A 128 6.53 10.13 -2.25
C SER A 128 6.94 8.78 -2.84
N LEU A 129 6.30 8.35 -3.93
CA LEU A 129 6.63 7.09 -4.57
C LEU A 129 8.05 7.09 -5.16
N ALA A 130 8.45 8.21 -5.79
CA ALA A 130 9.81 8.36 -6.31
C ALA A 130 10.86 8.33 -5.19
N ILE A 131 10.61 9.04 -4.08
CA ILE A 131 11.47 9.03 -2.90
C ILE A 131 11.62 7.61 -2.35
N ILE A 132 10.51 6.89 -2.14
CA ILE A 132 10.51 5.53 -1.60
C ILE A 132 11.33 4.58 -2.49
N LYS A 133 11.10 4.60 -3.81
CA LYS A 133 11.82 3.73 -4.74
C LYS A 133 13.33 4.01 -4.73
N ASN A 134 13.74 5.28 -4.78
CA ASN A 134 15.15 5.67 -4.74
C ASN A 134 15.82 5.26 -3.42
N LEU A 135 15.12 5.39 -2.28
CA LEU A 135 15.63 4.95 -0.98
C LEU A 135 15.82 3.43 -0.93
N TRP A 136 14.90 2.64 -1.50
CA TRP A 136 15.04 1.18 -1.58
C TRP A 136 16.19 0.73 -2.48
N GLU A 137 16.56 1.54 -3.47
CA GLU A 137 17.74 1.34 -4.31
C GLU A 137 19.06 1.78 -3.62
N GLY A 138 18.99 2.26 -2.38
CA GLY A 138 20.15 2.72 -1.59
C GLY A 138 20.65 4.11 -1.98
N GLN A 139 19.87 4.86 -2.75
CA GLN A 139 20.23 6.21 -3.15
C GLN A 139 20.07 7.21 -1.99
N THR A 140 20.84 8.30 -2.04
CA THR A 140 20.64 9.47 -1.19
C THR A 140 19.59 10.38 -1.82
N VAL A 141 18.56 10.75 -1.09
CA VAL A 141 17.43 11.53 -1.59
C VAL A 141 17.34 12.90 -0.94
N THR A 142 17.24 13.94 -1.78
CA THR A 142 16.85 15.30 -1.39
C THR A 142 15.61 15.69 -2.18
N SER A 143 14.61 16.26 -1.52
CA SER A 143 13.37 16.73 -2.16
C SER A 143 12.78 17.92 -1.40
N ASP A 144 12.32 18.95 -2.13
CA ASP A 144 11.77 20.19 -1.59
C ASP A 144 10.41 20.60 -2.20
N VAL A 145 9.80 19.73 -3.01
CA VAL A 145 8.55 20.04 -3.72
C VAL A 145 7.32 19.92 -2.79
N ARG A 146 7.17 18.81 -2.11
CA ARG A 146 6.09 18.51 -1.14
C ARG A 146 6.66 18.13 0.22
N TRP A 147 7.83 17.51 0.20
CA TRP A 147 8.57 17.07 1.37
C TRP A 147 9.85 17.90 1.52
N ASN A 148 10.14 18.35 2.72
CA ASN A 148 11.41 19.02 3.02
C ASN A 148 12.40 17.98 3.55
N ILE A 149 13.05 17.25 2.60
CA ILE A 149 13.96 16.14 2.86
C ILE A 149 15.34 16.50 2.33
N THR A 150 16.36 16.35 3.17
CA THR A 150 17.75 16.61 2.80
C THR A 150 18.60 15.39 3.09
N GLU A 151 19.31 14.89 2.07
CA GLU A 151 20.28 13.80 2.14
C GLU A 151 19.81 12.55 2.90
N ALA A 152 18.53 12.20 2.76
CA ALA A 152 17.97 11.04 3.43
C ALA A 152 18.51 9.73 2.84
N ARG A 153 18.81 8.78 3.70
CA ARG A 153 19.16 7.40 3.41
C ARG A 153 18.46 6.47 4.37
N ILE A 154 18.25 5.23 4.00
CA ILE A 154 17.67 4.21 4.87
C ILE A 154 18.57 2.99 5.04
N SER A 155 18.40 2.29 6.15
CA SER A 155 18.99 0.99 6.44
C SER A 155 18.08 0.26 7.44
N PRO A 156 17.77 -1.04 7.25
CA PRO A 156 18.24 -1.89 6.15
C PRO A 156 17.63 -1.53 4.79
N LEU A 157 18.26 -1.98 3.70
CA LEU A 157 17.62 -2.01 2.39
C LEU A 157 16.74 -3.26 2.27
N PRO A 158 15.68 -3.24 1.45
CA PRO A 158 14.90 -4.44 1.18
C PRO A 158 15.79 -5.55 0.59
N PRO A 159 15.73 -6.79 1.10
CA PRO A 159 16.54 -7.91 0.59
C PRO A 159 16.12 -8.39 -0.81
N ALA A 160 14.92 -8.01 -1.24
CA ALA A 160 14.36 -8.26 -2.57
C ALA A 160 13.47 -7.09 -2.98
N GLN A 161 13.16 -6.98 -4.26
CA GLN A 161 12.27 -5.95 -4.78
C GLN A 161 10.90 -6.02 -4.10
N ILE A 162 10.42 -4.88 -3.60
CA ILE A 162 9.06 -4.71 -3.13
C ILE A 162 8.20 -4.32 -4.34
N GLU A 163 7.20 -5.14 -4.63
CA GLU A 163 6.28 -4.91 -5.76
C GLU A 163 5.30 -3.78 -5.43
N VAL A 164 5.10 -2.86 -6.38
CA VAL A 164 4.26 -1.66 -6.21
C VAL A 164 2.98 -1.79 -7.00
N TRP A 165 1.85 -1.92 -6.28
CA TRP A 165 0.51 -1.94 -6.88
C TRP A 165 -0.17 -0.59 -6.70
N ILE A 166 -0.62 0.04 -7.78
CA ILE A 166 -1.22 1.38 -7.71
C ILE A 166 -2.73 1.31 -7.90
N GLY A 167 -3.48 1.76 -6.89
CA GLY A 167 -4.93 1.91 -6.93
C GLY A 167 -5.35 3.04 -7.89
N ALA A 168 -6.16 2.70 -8.89
CA ALA A 168 -6.62 3.64 -9.89
C ALA A 168 -8.01 3.30 -10.42
N SER A 169 -8.83 4.34 -10.70
CA SER A 169 -10.17 4.21 -11.26
C SER A 169 -10.43 5.17 -12.43
N ALA A 170 -9.83 6.35 -12.47
CA ALA A 170 -9.96 7.32 -13.55
C ALA A 170 -8.80 7.16 -14.55
N ASP A 171 -9.01 7.52 -15.82
CA ASP A 171 -8.04 7.35 -16.92
C ASP A 171 -6.66 7.91 -16.61
N LYS A 172 -6.58 9.14 -16.06
CA LYS A 172 -5.31 9.74 -15.63
C LYS A 172 -4.64 9.00 -14.49
N ALA A 173 -5.42 8.29 -13.67
CA ALA A 173 -4.88 7.47 -12.59
C ALA A 173 -4.42 6.10 -13.12
N LEU A 174 -5.12 5.53 -14.12
CA LEU A 174 -4.71 4.32 -14.83
C LEU A 174 -3.41 4.56 -15.59
N ASP A 175 -3.27 5.70 -16.28
CA ASP A 175 -2.02 6.08 -16.93
C ASP A 175 -0.86 6.21 -15.91
N ARG A 176 -1.11 6.84 -14.76
CA ARG A 176 -0.13 6.91 -13.67
C ARG A 176 0.23 5.52 -13.14
N ALA A 177 -0.72 4.63 -12.98
CA ALA A 177 -0.48 3.26 -12.54
C ALA A 177 0.40 2.50 -13.54
N ALA A 178 0.13 2.62 -14.84
CA ALA A 178 0.94 2.05 -15.90
C ALA A 178 2.38 2.60 -15.90
N ARG A 179 2.53 3.91 -15.74
CA ARG A 179 3.83 4.58 -15.75
C ARG A 179 4.68 4.25 -14.52
N LEU A 180 4.11 4.28 -13.32
CA LEU A 180 4.85 4.26 -12.05
C LEU A 180 4.78 2.93 -11.29
N GLY A 181 3.75 2.11 -11.52
CA GLY A 181 3.54 0.86 -10.81
C GLY A 181 4.03 -0.37 -11.57
N ASP A 182 4.04 -1.48 -10.85
CA ASP A 182 4.25 -2.81 -11.41
C ASP A 182 2.90 -3.47 -11.75
N VAL A 183 1.85 -3.15 -10.98
CA VAL A 183 0.51 -3.70 -11.14
C VAL A 183 -0.55 -2.62 -10.90
N TRP A 184 -1.62 -2.65 -11.67
CA TRP A 184 -2.84 -1.91 -11.39
C TRP A 184 -3.68 -2.63 -10.34
N LEU A 185 -4.02 -1.93 -9.27
CA LEU A 185 -4.99 -2.36 -8.27
C LEU A 185 -6.35 -1.75 -8.60
N ALA A 186 -7.26 -2.58 -9.07
CA ALA A 186 -8.62 -2.17 -9.39
C ALA A 186 -9.43 -1.87 -8.13
N ASP A 187 -10.43 -0.99 -8.26
CA ASP A 187 -11.37 -0.70 -7.18
C ASP A 187 -12.25 -1.93 -6.92
N PRO A 188 -12.30 -2.45 -5.68
CA PRO A 188 -13.12 -3.62 -5.34
C PRO A 188 -14.62 -3.39 -5.49
N GLY A 189 -15.08 -2.14 -5.60
CA GLY A 189 -16.47 -1.79 -5.88
C GLY A 189 -16.85 -1.76 -7.38
N SER A 190 -15.90 -2.01 -8.29
CA SER A 190 -16.18 -2.00 -9.73
C SER A 190 -17.03 -3.19 -10.16
N ILE A 191 -18.02 -2.96 -11.02
CA ILE A 191 -18.72 -4.01 -11.74
C ILE A 191 -17.88 -4.51 -12.93
N LEU A 192 -18.18 -5.70 -13.42
CA LEU A 192 -17.36 -6.37 -14.45
C LEU A 192 -17.21 -5.54 -15.72
N GLU A 193 -18.30 -4.96 -16.22
CA GLU A 193 -18.30 -4.15 -17.45
C GLU A 193 -17.36 -2.93 -17.32
N ASP A 194 -17.43 -2.23 -16.20
CA ASP A 194 -16.58 -1.09 -15.91
C ASP A 194 -15.10 -1.51 -15.76
N LEU A 195 -14.87 -2.66 -15.13
CA LEU A 195 -13.53 -3.23 -14.99
C LEU A 195 -12.90 -3.56 -16.34
N LEU A 196 -13.67 -4.15 -17.27
CA LEU A 196 -13.19 -4.49 -18.62
C LEU A 196 -12.85 -3.23 -19.43
N LEU A 197 -13.67 -2.17 -19.34
CA LEU A 197 -13.37 -0.89 -19.98
C LEU A 197 -12.07 -0.28 -19.43
N LYS A 198 -11.91 -0.24 -18.12
CA LYS A 198 -10.70 0.26 -17.45
C LYS A 198 -9.47 -0.57 -17.78
N LEU A 199 -9.62 -1.87 -17.94
CA LEU A 199 -8.53 -2.76 -18.36
C LEU A 199 -8.00 -2.37 -19.74
N GLY A 200 -8.91 -2.06 -20.70
CA GLY A 200 -8.50 -1.55 -22.02
C GLY A 200 -7.70 -0.26 -21.93
N VAL A 201 -8.19 0.73 -21.15
CA VAL A 201 -7.48 2.01 -20.93
C VAL A 201 -6.11 1.78 -20.28
N TYR A 202 -6.01 0.85 -19.33
CA TYR A 202 -4.73 0.51 -18.67
C TYR A 202 -3.77 -0.18 -19.63
N GLN A 203 -4.23 -1.09 -20.48
CA GLN A 203 -3.40 -1.76 -21.50
C GLN A 203 -2.83 -0.75 -22.50
N GLU A 204 -3.66 0.14 -23.04
CA GLU A 204 -3.19 1.24 -23.91
C GLU A 204 -2.17 2.14 -23.21
N ALA A 205 -2.33 2.38 -21.90
CA ALA A 205 -1.37 3.15 -21.14
C ALA A 205 -0.03 2.40 -20.97
N LEU A 206 -0.05 1.09 -20.75
CA LEU A 206 1.17 0.26 -20.71
C LEU A 206 1.93 0.36 -22.04
N GLU A 207 1.25 0.19 -23.17
CA GLU A 207 1.85 0.31 -24.50
C GLU A 207 2.49 1.69 -24.71
N ARG A 208 1.80 2.78 -24.33
CA ARG A 208 2.36 4.16 -24.41
C ARG A 208 3.64 4.33 -23.58
N HIS A 209 3.78 3.60 -22.49
CA HIS A 209 4.96 3.64 -21.60
C HIS A 209 5.98 2.55 -21.89
N GLY A 210 5.80 1.74 -22.95
CA GLY A 210 6.75 0.70 -23.38
C GLY A 210 6.80 -0.52 -22.44
N LYS A 211 5.67 -0.85 -21.82
CA LYS A 211 5.54 -1.98 -20.89
C LYS A 211 4.59 -3.07 -21.40
#